data_966eb3104155d1fa64b73a1566d4c400
#
_entry.id   966eb3104155d1fa64b73a1566d4c400
#
_cell.length_a   1.000
_cell.length_b   1.000
_cell.length_c   1.000
_cell.angle_alpha   90.00
_cell.angle_beta   90.00
_cell.angle_gamma   90.00
#
_symmetry.space_group_name_H-M   'P 1'
#
loop_
_entity.id
_entity.type
_entity.pdbx_description
1 polymer ?
#
loop_
_entity_poly.entity_id
_entity_poly.type
_entity_poly.pdbx_seq_one_letter_code
_entity_poly.pdbx_strand_id
1 'polypeptide(L)'
;EKTENVISSFFAIEGEYKDYCSEYVNVLFKNLIRFVGDDFTPLQSAVTDSNDTAVIQELCGDFNAVSAITADNKAATVFASRFAEEEITDADYAKDAISEFLNLSNGLYNVNISETTGKEIGLNPQETTTSSAVSGIKSKFTLTIPVEYTFGTVVFTLAVI
;
A
#
# COMPACT_ATOMS: atom_id res chain seq x y z
N GLU A 1 10.19 -17.17 -7.13
CA GLU A 1 9.11 -18.06 -7.57
C GLU A 1 8.25 -18.55 -6.42
N LYS A 2 8.82 -19.15 -5.39
CA LYS A 2 8.06 -19.65 -4.24
C LYS A 2 7.35 -18.52 -3.49
N THR A 3 7.99 -17.38 -3.32
CA THR A 3 7.43 -16.21 -2.62
C THR A 3 6.23 -15.65 -3.39
N GLU A 4 6.35 -15.50 -4.70
CA GLU A 4 5.27 -15.00 -5.56
C GLU A 4 4.07 -15.95 -5.54
N ASN A 5 4.30 -17.26 -5.56
CA ASN A 5 3.23 -18.26 -5.49
C ASN A 5 2.50 -18.21 -4.14
N VAL A 6 3.21 -18.05 -3.03
CA VAL A 6 2.61 -17.93 -1.70
C VAL A 6 1.77 -16.65 -1.62
N ILE A 7 2.30 -15.53 -2.09
CA ILE A 7 1.60 -14.25 -2.09
C ILE A 7 0.32 -14.33 -2.94
N SER A 8 0.42 -14.84 -4.16
CA SER A 8 -0.74 -14.92 -5.06
C SER A 8 -1.82 -15.85 -4.54
N SER A 9 -1.43 -16.96 -3.90
CA SER A 9 -2.40 -17.85 -3.26
C SER A 9 -3.09 -17.20 -2.08
N PHE A 10 -2.33 -16.55 -1.20
CA PHE A 10 -2.88 -15.92 0.02
C PHE A 10 -3.90 -14.85 -0.32
N PHE A 11 -3.60 -13.98 -1.29
CA PHE A 11 -4.48 -12.88 -1.67
C PHE A 11 -5.41 -13.21 -2.84
N ALA A 12 -5.42 -14.45 -3.31
CA ALA A 12 -6.22 -14.90 -4.45
C ALA A 12 -5.99 -14.05 -5.70
N ILE A 13 -4.72 -13.74 -5.98
CA ILE A 13 -4.35 -12.92 -7.14
C ILE A 13 -4.26 -13.82 -8.37
N GLU A 14 -5.11 -13.55 -9.35
CA GLU A 14 -5.21 -14.31 -10.59
C GLU A 14 -5.32 -13.37 -11.78
N GLY A 15 -5.16 -13.93 -13.00
CA GLY A 15 -5.38 -13.23 -14.25
C GLY A 15 -4.18 -12.44 -14.74
N GLU A 16 -4.45 -11.51 -15.64
CA GLU A 16 -3.42 -10.77 -16.36
C GLU A 16 -2.59 -9.82 -15.48
N TYR A 17 -3.12 -9.44 -14.31
CA TYR A 17 -2.44 -8.53 -13.38
C TYR A 17 -1.68 -9.25 -12.28
N LYS A 18 -1.61 -10.59 -12.33
CA LYS A 18 -1.00 -11.40 -11.28
C LYS A 18 0.43 -10.98 -10.95
N ASP A 19 1.25 -10.80 -11.96
CA ASP A 19 2.67 -10.47 -11.76
C ASP A 19 2.85 -9.07 -11.17
N TYR A 20 2.08 -8.10 -11.67
CA TYR A 20 2.10 -6.72 -11.13
C TYR A 20 1.66 -6.68 -9.67
N CYS A 21 0.57 -7.37 -9.35
CA CYS A 21 0.01 -7.36 -8.00
C CYS A 21 0.88 -8.14 -7.02
N SER A 22 1.41 -9.28 -7.42
CA SER A 22 2.29 -10.07 -6.57
C SER A 22 3.59 -9.34 -6.24
N GLU A 23 4.17 -8.65 -7.21
CA GLU A 23 5.36 -7.84 -6.98
C GLU A 23 5.07 -6.64 -6.09
N TYR A 24 3.89 -6.04 -6.24
CA TYR A 24 3.47 -4.94 -5.37
C TYR A 24 3.45 -5.37 -3.90
N VAL A 25 2.83 -6.53 -3.60
CA VAL A 25 2.79 -7.08 -2.24
C VAL A 25 4.20 -7.39 -1.73
N ASN A 26 5.04 -7.99 -2.57
CA ASN A 26 6.41 -8.35 -2.22
C ASN A 26 7.23 -7.12 -1.83
N VAL A 27 7.17 -6.06 -2.63
CA VAL A 27 7.87 -4.80 -2.35
C VAL A 27 7.32 -4.14 -1.10
N LEU A 28 5.98 -4.10 -0.97
CA LEU A 28 5.32 -3.52 0.20
C LEU A 28 5.78 -4.20 1.49
N PHE A 29 5.76 -5.53 1.54
CA PHE A 29 6.14 -6.27 2.75
C PHE A 29 7.62 -6.06 3.10
N LYS A 30 8.50 -6.02 2.11
CA LYS A 30 9.92 -5.71 2.35
C LYS A 30 10.10 -4.33 2.95
N ASN A 31 9.34 -3.34 2.46
CA ASN A 31 9.41 -1.98 2.98
C ASN A 31 8.80 -1.86 4.37
N LEU A 32 7.72 -2.56 4.66
CA LEU A 32 7.15 -2.62 6.00
C LEU A 32 8.15 -3.19 7.00
N ILE A 33 8.78 -4.31 6.66
CA ILE A 33 9.79 -4.93 7.52
C ILE A 33 10.97 -3.99 7.76
N ARG A 34 11.42 -3.32 6.72
CA ARG A 34 12.60 -2.44 6.80
C ARG A 34 12.34 -1.15 7.56
N PHE A 35 11.18 -0.50 7.34
CA PHE A 35 10.93 0.87 7.79
C PHE A 35 9.92 1.01 8.92
N VAL A 36 9.07 0.02 9.13
CA VAL A 36 7.99 0.10 10.13
C VAL A 36 8.09 -1.00 11.17
N GLY A 37 8.39 -2.21 10.77
CA GLY A 37 8.57 -3.34 11.66
C GLY A 37 8.02 -4.63 11.06
N ASP A 38 8.56 -5.75 11.56
CA ASP A 38 8.16 -7.09 11.11
C ASP A 38 7.06 -7.71 11.98
N ASP A 39 6.57 -6.97 12.98
CA ASP A 39 5.56 -7.41 13.95
C ASP A 39 4.13 -7.26 13.42
N PHE A 40 3.91 -7.65 12.17
CA PHE A 40 2.60 -7.58 11.55
C PHE A 40 2.13 -8.92 11.04
N THR A 41 0.81 -9.05 10.91
CA THR A 41 0.14 -10.20 10.30
C THR A 41 -0.68 -9.72 9.10
N PRO A 42 -0.43 -10.23 7.90
CA PRO A 42 -1.30 -9.92 6.76
C PRO A 42 -2.64 -10.65 6.91
N LEU A 43 -3.72 -9.97 6.56
CA LEU A 43 -5.08 -10.52 6.61
C LEU A 43 -5.62 -10.68 5.20
N GLN A 44 -6.52 -11.66 5.03
CA GLN A 44 -7.13 -11.92 3.72
C GLN A 44 -8.29 -10.99 3.40
N SER A 45 -8.92 -10.42 4.42
CA SER A 45 -10.02 -9.48 4.24
C SER A 45 -9.93 -8.36 5.26
N ALA A 46 -10.27 -7.16 4.80
CA ALA A 46 -10.31 -6.00 5.68
C ALA A 46 -11.53 -6.08 6.60
N VAL A 47 -11.31 -5.80 7.89
CA VAL A 47 -12.40 -5.47 8.80
C VAL A 47 -12.67 -3.99 8.57
N THR A 48 -13.81 -3.68 8.00
CA THR A 48 -14.13 -2.31 7.62
C THR A 48 -14.61 -1.51 8.81
N ASP A 49 -13.76 -0.62 9.26
CA ASP A 49 -14.19 0.48 10.08
C ASP A 49 -13.98 1.78 9.31
N SER A 50 -14.60 2.85 9.76
CA SER A 50 -14.36 4.17 9.19
C SER A 50 -12.91 4.56 9.48
N ASN A 51 -12.07 4.56 8.46
CA ASN A 51 -10.69 5.00 8.57
C ASN A 51 -10.60 6.50 8.30
N ASP A 52 -9.97 7.21 9.23
CA ASP A 52 -9.88 8.68 9.20
C ASP A 52 -8.74 9.18 8.32
N THR A 53 -7.73 8.35 8.12
CA THR A 53 -6.56 8.68 7.30
C THR A 53 -6.62 7.90 6.00
N ALA A 54 -6.54 8.60 4.89
CA ALA A 54 -6.43 7.99 3.57
C ALA A 54 -5.50 8.82 2.69
N VAL A 55 -4.54 8.16 2.07
CA VAL A 55 -3.57 8.77 1.15
C VAL A 55 -3.54 7.92 -0.11
N ILE A 56 -3.50 8.57 -1.27
CA ILE A 56 -3.44 7.90 -2.57
C ILE A 56 -2.28 8.42 -3.41
N GLN A 57 -1.84 7.57 -4.32
CA GLN A 57 -0.90 7.94 -5.37
C GLN A 57 -1.24 7.18 -6.65
N GLU A 58 -1.37 7.90 -7.75
CA GLU A 58 -1.61 7.28 -9.04
C GLU A 58 -0.30 6.80 -9.67
N LEU A 59 -0.34 5.61 -10.24
CA LEU A 59 0.69 5.05 -11.09
C LEU A 59 0.21 5.12 -12.52
N CYS A 60 1.07 5.53 -13.45
CA CYS A 60 0.69 5.73 -14.84
C CYS A 60 1.79 5.25 -15.78
N GLY A 61 1.47 5.12 -17.07
CA GLY A 61 2.40 4.66 -18.08
C GLY A 61 2.02 3.29 -18.62
N ASP A 62 2.94 2.35 -18.59
CA ASP A 62 2.70 0.99 -19.06
C ASP A 62 1.77 0.18 -18.15
N PHE A 63 1.57 0.64 -16.92
CA PHE A 63 0.63 0.08 -15.96
C PHE A 63 -0.06 1.23 -15.23
N ASN A 64 -1.39 1.22 -15.21
CA ASN A 64 -2.18 2.31 -14.62
C ASN A 64 -2.96 1.79 -13.41
N ALA A 65 -2.73 2.39 -12.27
CA ALA A 65 -3.34 1.96 -11.02
C ALA A 65 -3.39 3.12 -10.02
N VAL A 66 -4.18 2.94 -8.96
CA VAL A 66 -4.16 3.81 -7.79
C VAL A 66 -3.69 2.99 -6.60
N SER A 67 -2.64 3.46 -5.95
CA SER A 67 -2.11 2.87 -4.73
C SER A 67 -2.58 3.70 -3.54
N ALA A 68 -3.09 3.06 -2.50
CA ALA A 68 -3.69 3.76 -1.37
C ALA A 68 -3.30 3.13 -0.02
N ILE A 69 -3.25 3.98 1.01
CA ILE A 69 -3.09 3.57 2.40
C ILE A 69 -4.24 4.17 3.19
N THR A 70 -4.96 3.33 3.93
CA THR A 70 -6.02 3.78 4.84
C THR A 70 -5.81 3.20 6.23
N ALA A 71 -6.09 4.01 7.25
CA ALA A 71 -5.97 3.61 8.65
C ALA A 71 -6.79 4.57 9.52
N ASP A 72 -7.15 4.13 10.74
CA ASP A 72 -7.67 5.07 11.72
C ASP A 72 -6.53 5.98 12.22
N ASN A 73 -6.89 7.09 12.88
CA ASN A 73 -5.91 8.07 13.31
C ASN A 73 -4.87 7.50 14.28
N LYS A 74 -5.28 6.60 15.17
CA LYS A 74 -4.36 5.97 16.13
C LYS A 74 -3.34 5.09 15.43
N ALA A 75 -3.79 4.20 14.56
CA ALA A 75 -2.90 3.34 13.78
C ALA A 75 -1.99 4.18 12.88
N ALA A 76 -2.53 5.21 12.25
CA ALA A 76 -1.78 6.10 11.38
C ALA A 76 -0.64 6.81 12.11
N THR A 77 -0.89 7.34 13.31
CA THR A 77 0.16 8.05 14.07
C THR A 77 1.28 7.11 14.51
N VAL A 78 0.96 5.89 14.93
CA VAL A 78 1.98 4.92 15.33
C VAL A 78 2.78 4.43 14.10
N PHE A 79 2.10 4.14 13.01
CA PHE A 79 2.77 3.78 11.76
C PHE A 79 3.73 4.88 11.31
N ALA A 80 3.25 6.11 11.29
CA ALA A 80 4.04 7.28 10.91
C ALA A 80 5.25 7.48 11.84
N SER A 81 5.05 7.30 13.14
CA SER A 81 6.11 7.44 14.15
C SER A 81 7.24 6.43 13.91
N ARG A 82 6.88 5.20 13.62
CA ARG A 82 7.87 4.16 13.32
C ARG A 82 8.62 4.44 12.03
N PHE A 83 7.91 4.83 10.99
CA PHE A 83 8.52 5.14 9.70
C PHE A 83 9.47 6.35 9.79
N ALA A 84 9.04 7.41 10.45
CA ALA A 84 9.81 8.65 10.59
C ALA A 84 10.90 8.58 11.67
N GLU A 85 10.89 7.53 12.50
CA GLU A 85 11.79 7.38 13.65
C GLU A 85 11.71 8.56 14.62
N GLU A 86 10.50 9.07 14.82
CA GLU A 86 10.21 10.13 15.78
C GLU A 86 8.79 10.00 16.32
N GLU A 87 8.50 10.61 17.47
CA GLU A 87 7.14 10.57 18.01
C GLU A 87 6.24 11.54 17.25
N ILE A 88 5.24 10.98 16.56
CA ILE A 88 4.23 11.75 15.84
C ILE A 88 2.90 11.53 16.52
N THR A 89 2.26 12.62 16.95
CA THR A 89 0.95 12.58 17.62
C THR A 89 -0.12 13.33 16.85
N ASP A 90 0.27 14.22 15.94
CA ASP A 90 -0.64 15.00 15.10
C ASP A 90 -1.04 14.19 13.87
N ALA A 91 -2.35 14.08 13.64
CA ALA A 91 -2.90 13.33 12.51
C ALA A 91 -2.48 13.90 11.15
N ASP A 92 -2.38 15.22 11.02
CA ASP A 92 -1.97 15.84 9.76
C ASP A 92 -0.49 15.57 9.45
N TYR A 93 0.35 15.64 10.47
CA TYR A 93 1.76 15.29 10.33
C TYR A 93 1.91 13.79 9.98
N ALA A 94 1.08 12.94 10.58
CA ALA A 94 1.07 11.51 10.28
C ALA A 94 0.73 11.25 8.80
N LYS A 95 -0.23 11.99 8.24
CA LYS A 95 -0.59 11.88 6.81
C LYS A 95 0.60 12.23 5.91
N ASP A 96 1.36 13.24 6.25
CA ASP A 96 2.56 13.61 5.49
C ASP A 96 3.60 12.48 5.50
N ALA A 97 3.87 11.89 6.66
CA ALA A 97 4.81 10.79 6.79
C ALA A 97 4.32 9.54 6.03
N ILE A 98 3.03 9.23 6.11
CA ILE A 98 2.43 8.11 5.39
C ILE A 98 2.51 8.34 3.88
N SER A 99 2.29 9.57 3.42
CA SER A 99 2.46 9.95 2.02
C SER A 99 3.89 9.71 1.53
N GLU A 100 4.88 10.01 2.35
CA GLU A 100 6.28 9.74 2.03
C GLU A 100 6.57 8.25 1.95
N PHE A 101 6.02 7.45 2.87
CA PHE A 101 6.15 6.00 2.81
C PHE A 101 5.54 5.45 1.52
N LEU A 102 4.35 5.92 1.16
CA LEU A 102 3.66 5.50 -0.06
C LEU A 102 4.51 5.80 -1.30
N ASN A 103 5.02 7.01 -1.39
CA ASN A 103 5.88 7.42 -2.50
C ASN A 103 7.16 6.59 -2.58
N LEU A 104 7.80 6.35 -1.45
CA LEU A 104 9.01 5.53 -1.37
C LEU A 104 8.73 4.10 -1.82
N SER A 105 7.69 3.49 -1.30
CA SER A 105 7.34 2.11 -1.63
C SER A 105 6.95 1.95 -3.10
N ASN A 106 6.15 2.88 -3.63
CA ASN A 106 5.77 2.87 -5.03
C ASN A 106 6.96 3.15 -5.96
N GLY A 107 7.90 3.99 -5.54
CA GLY A 107 9.13 4.24 -6.29
C GLY A 107 9.99 2.97 -6.43
N LEU A 108 10.16 2.23 -5.33
CA LEU A 108 10.88 0.97 -5.34
C LEU A 108 10.16 -0.10 -6.18
N TYR A 109 8.84 -0.13 -6.11
CA TYR A 109 8.01 -1.00 -6.94
C TYR A 109 8.25 -0.71 -8.43
N ASN A 110 8.23 0.56 -8.82
CA ASN A 110 8.45 0.95 -10.21
C ASN A 110 9.83 0.54 -10.71
N VAL A 111 10.87 0.70 -9.89
CA VAL A 111 12.23 0.25 -10.24
C VAL A 111 12.25 -1.25 -10.47
N ASN A 112 11.65 -2.04 -9.59
CA ASN A 112 11.61 -3.48 -9.72
C ASN A 112 10.86 -3.93 -10.97
N ILE A 113 9.72 -3.33 -11.27
CA ILE A 113 8.95 -3.64 -12.48
C ILE A 113 9.76 -3.29 -13.74
N SER A 114 10.43 -2.14 -13.75
CA SER A 114 11.27 -1.73 -14.87
C SER A 114 12.42 -2.71 -15.11
N GLU A 115 13.10 -3.12 -14.05
CA GLU A 115 14.22 -4.04 -14.13
C GLU A 115 13.82 -5.45 -14.58
N THR A 116 12.66 -5.93 -14.13
CA THR A 116 12.22 -7.31 -14.42
C THR A 116 11.41 -7.44 -15.71
N THR A 117 10.69 -6.40 -16.13
CA THR A 117 9.78 -6.48 -17.27
C THR A 117 10.13 -5.51 -18.41
N GLY A 118 10.96 -4.52 -18.16
CA GLY A 118 11.20 -3.43 -19.10
C GLY A 118 10.07 -2.41 -19.20
N LYS A 119 9.01 -2.59 -18.41
CA LYS A 119 7.87 -1.66 -18.37
C LYS A 119 8.21 -0.43 -17.56
N GLU A 120 7.76 0.72 -18.02
CA GLU A 120 7.99 1.98 -17.33
C GLU A 120 6.70 2.48 -16.69
N ILE A 121 6.78 2.75 -15.41
CA ILE A 121 5.67 3.26 -14.62
C ILE A 121 6.10 4.58 -13.99
N GLY A 122 5.27 5.60 -14.18
CA GLY A 122 5.47 6.91 -13.56
C GLY A 122 4.61 7.06 -12.31
N LEU A 123 4.98 7.98 -11.45
CA LEU A 123 4.22 8.33 -10.25
C LEU A 123 3.72 9.76 -10.36
N ASN A 124 2.45 9.94 -10.04
CA ASN A 124 1.89 11.26 -9.81
C ASN A 124 2.12 11.68 -8.35
N PRO A 125 1.95 12.95 -8.00
CA PRO A 125 2.06 13.38 -6.61
C PRO A 125 1.04 12.67 -5.71
N GLN A 126 1.41 12.43 -4.44
CA GLN A 126 0.52 11.86 -3.45
C GLN A 126 -0.57 12.89 -3.10
N GLU A 127 -1.75 12.37 -2.77
CA GLU A 127 -2.89 13.18 -2.36
C GLU A 127 -3.56 12.59 -1.13
N THR A 128 -4.05 13.44 -0.25
CA THR A 128 -4.91 13.00 0.85
C THR A 128 -6.34 12.87 0.33
N THR A 129 -7.07 11.90 0.86
CA THR A 129 -8.45 11.65 0.44
C THR A 129 -9.24 11.04 1.60
N THR A 130 -10.36 10.41 1.31
CA THR A 130 -11.19 9.72 2.29
C THR A 130 -11.22 8.23 2.01
N SER A 131 -11.51 7.43 3.03
CA SER A 131 -11.70 5.98 2.86
C SER A 131 -12.82 5.67 1.87
N SER A 132 -13.89 6.47 1.90
CA SER A 132 -15.01 6.33 0.96
C SER A 132 -14.56 6.53 -0.50
N ALA A 133 -13.70 7.52 -0.74
CA ALA A 133 -13.16 7.77 -2.07
C ALA A 133 -12.31 6.59 -2.55
N VAL A 134 -11.50 6.01 -1.66
CA VAL A 134 -10.69 4.82 -1.99
C VAL A 134 -11.60 3.64 -2.35
N SER A 135 -12.62 3.37 -1.54
CA SER A 135 -13.58 2.29 -1.80
C SER A 135 -14.38 2.51 -3.08
N GLY A 136 -14.59 3.76 -3.47
CA GLY A 136 -15.36 4.14 -4.65
C GLY A 136 -14.58 4.15 -5.96
N ILE A 137 -13.29 3.84 -5.96
CA ILE A 137 -12.48 3.84 -7.18
C ILE A 137 -12.98 2.75 -8.13
N LYS A 138 -13.30 3.14 -9.35
CA LYS A 138 -13.67 2.19 -10.41
C LYS A 138 -12.43 1.54 -10.94
N SER A 139 -12.35 0.22 -10.82
CA SER A 139 -11.15 -0.53 -11.19
C SER A 139 -11.50 -1.78 -12.00
N LYS A 140 -10.55 -2.23 -12.79
CA LYS A 140 -10.61 -3.53 -13.47
C LYS A 140 -10.33 -4.66 -12.50
N PHE A 141 -9.50 -4.40 -11.51
CA PHE A 141 -9.15 -5.32 -10.43
C PHE A 141 -8.71 -4.50 -9.22
N THR A 142 -9.14 -4.91 -8.04
CA THR A 142 -8.72 -4.27 -6.78
C THR A 142 -8.10 -5.32 -5.87
N LEU A 143 -6.86 -5.05 -5.47
CA LEU A 143 -6.15 -5.82 -4.46
C LEU A 143 -6.22 -5.07 -3.14
N THR A 144 -6.74 -5.72 -2.10
CA THR A 144 -6.78 -5.17 -0.75
C THR A 144 -5.85 -5.97 0.14
N ILE A 145 -4.96 -5.27 0.81
CA ILE A 145 -3.91 -5.87 1.65
C ILE A 145 -4.02 -5.30 3.06
N PRO A 146 -4.89 -5.87 3.92
CA PRO A 146 -4.95 -5.46 5.32
C PRO A 146 -3.73 -6.01 6.06
N VAL A 147 -3.10 -5.16 6.85
CA VAL A 147 -1.92 -5.52 7.64
C VAL A 147 -2.22 -5.17 9.09
N GLU A 148 -2.24 -6.19 9.95
CA GLU A 148 -2.53 -6.01 11.36
C GLU A 148 -1.23 -5.92 12.16
N TYR A 149 -1.01 -4.74 12.76
CA TYR A 149 0.01 -4.52 13.79
C TYR A 149 -0.63 -4.55 15.18
N THR A 150 0.18 -4.58 16.21
CA THR A 150 -0.31 -4.51 17.60
C THR A 150 -1.06 -3.21 17.90
N PHE A 151 -0.76 -2.16 17.17
CA PHE A 151 -1.39 -0.84 17.36
C PHE A 151 -2.64 -0.62 16.49
N GLY A 152 -2.97 -1.55 15.61
CA GLY A 152 -4.14 -1.45 14.74
C GLY A 152 -3.89 -1.98 13.34
N THR A 153 -4.89 -1.87 12.49
CA THR A 153 -4.84 -2.35 11.11
C THR A 153 -4.61 -1.20 10.14
N VAL A 154 -3.66 -1.39 9.25
CA VAL A 154 -3.40 -0.48 8.13
C VAL A 154 -3.74 -1.22 6.84
N VAL A 155 -4.54 -0.62 5.99
CA VAL A 155 -5.00 -1.25 4.75
C VAL A 155 -4.32 -0.63 3.55
N PHE A 156 -3.68 -1.45 2.75
CA PHE A 156 -3.06 -1.05 1.49
C PHE A 156 -3.95 -1.53 0.36
N THR A 157 -4.15 -0.68 -0.63
CA THR A 157 -5.03 -0.99 -1.77
C THR A 157 -4.28 -0.68 -3.06
N LEU A 158 -4.37 -1.60 -4.02
CA LEU A 158 -3.94 -1.36 -5.39
C LEU A 158 -5.14 -1.59 -6.30
N ALA A 159 -5.65 -0.50 -6.87
CA ALA A 159 -6.78 -0.53 -7.78
C ALA A 159 -6.28 -0.36 -9.21
N VAL A 160 -6.34 -1.40 -10.02
CA VAL A 160 -5.91 -1.36 -11.42
C VAL A 160 -6.99 -0.70 -12.26
N ILE A 161 -6.63 0.35 -12.99
CA ILE A 161 -7.56 1.15 -13.76
C ILE A 161 -7.53 0.80 -15.25
#